data_fe17a10c8448765f9c9bb583663b7b0c
#
_entry.id   fe17a10c8448765f9c9bb583663b7b0c
#
_cell.length_a   1.000
_cell.length_b   1.000
_cell.length_c   1.000
_cell.angle_alpha   90.00
_cell.angle_beta   90.00
_cell.angle_gamma   90.00
#
_symmetry.space_group_name_H-M   'P 1'
#
loop_
_entity.id
_entity.type
_entity.pdbx_description
1 polymer ?
#
loop_
_entity_poly.entity_id
_entity_poly.type
_entity_poly.pdbx_seq_one_letter_code
_entity_poly.pdbx_strand_id
1 'polypeptide(L)'
;FPVILSGAGVVIGGAIKDCVKLAEKLDSPVCSGYQHNDSFPGSHPLAVGPLGYNGSKAAMELISKADVVLALGTRLNPFSTLPGYGIDYWPKNAKIIQVDMNSDRIGLTKKVTVGICGDAKLVAQQILNKLSKNAGDTDRQKRKDLIHQTKSAWLQKLSSLDHEDDDPGTVWNKEARSRDKDRMSPRQAWRAIQAGMPEDVIISSDIGNNCAIGNAYPTFEKGRKYLAPGLFGPCGYGFPSILGAKIGCPDTPVIGFAGDGAFGISMNEMSSCARKEWPSITMVIFRNYQWGAEKRNSILWFDDNFVGTELDPELSYAKVATACGLKGVTVKTMEETTNALKQSCEDQKKGITTFIEVILNQELGEPFRRDAMKKPVEVAGIDTKDMRPQILKNG
;
A
#
# COMPACT_ATOMS: atom_id res chain seq x y z
N PHE A 1 -12.90 -12.78 19.24
CA PHE A 1 -12.87 -11.84 18.11
C PHE A 1 -11.70 -12.19 17.18
N PRO A 2 -11.88 -13.23 16.32
CA PRO A 2 -10.83 -13.58 15.36
C PRO A 2 -10.70 -12.54 14.26
N VAL A 3 -9.46 -12.28 13.82
CA VAL A 3 -9.15 -11.42 12.67
C VAL A 3 -8.23 -12.18 11.72
N ILE A 4 -8.49 -12.09 10.42
CA ILE A 4 -7.60 -12.64 9.40
C ILE A 4 -6.73 -11.52 8.83
N LEU A 5 -5.43 -11.72 8.81
CA LEU A 5 -4.49 -10.88 8.08
C LEU A 5 -4.02 -11.63 6.85
N SER A 6 -4.54 -11.24 5.69
CA SER A 6 -4.25 -11.84 4.39
C SER A 6 -3.05 -11.19 3.72
N GLY A 7 -2.07 -11.98 3.31
CA GLY A 7 -0.85 -11.49 2.68
C GLY A 7 -0.60 -12.01 1.26
N ALA A 8 0.58 -11.74 0.73
CA ALA A 8 1.01 -12.16 -0.60
C ALA A 8 0.86 -13.67 -0.85
N GLY A 9 1.09 -14.50 0.16
CA GLY A 9 0.96 -15.95 0.04
C GLY A 9 -0.46 -16.41 -0.30
N VAL A 10 -1.49 -15.64 0.08
CA VAL A 10 -2.88 -15.91 -0.32
C VAL A 10 -3.08 -15.67 -1.82
N VAL A 11 -2.46 -14.61 -2.35
CA VAL A 11 -2.52 -14.27 -3.79
C VAL A 11 -1.72 -15.28 -4.61
N ILE A 12 -0.47 -15.53 -4.21
CA ILE A 12 0.46 -16.41 -4.94
C ILE A 12 -0.03 -17.85 -4.93
N GLY A 13 -0.50 -18.35 -3.78
CA GLY A 13 -1.02 -19.70 -3.60
C GLY A 13 -2.45 -19.91 -4.14
N GLY A 14 -3.11 -18.86 -4.66
CA GLY A 14 -4.49 -18.96 -5.16
C GLY A 14 -5.50 -19.29 -4.06
N ALA A 15 -5.26 -18.79 -2.84
CA ALA A 15 -6.05 -19.10 -1.64
C ALA A 15 -7.19 -18.11 -1.36
N ILE A 16 -7.45 -17.13 -2.23
CA ILE A 16 -8.43 -16.05 -1.99
C ILE A 16 -9.82 -16.64 -1.67
N LYS A 17 -10.30 -17.59 -2.48
CA LYS A 17 -11.63 -18.23 -2.25
C LYS A 17 -11.70 -18.98 -0.92
N ASP A 18 -10.61 -19.61 -0.50
CA ASP A 18 -10.55 -20.33 0.77
C ASP A 18 -10.46 -19.35 1.95
N CYS A 19 -9.77 -18.23 1.78
CA CYS A 19 -9.75 -17.13 2.74
C CYS A 19 -11.15 -16.50 2.92
N VAL A 20 -11.90 -16.31 1.83
CA VAL A 20 -13.30 -15.84 1.90
C VAL A 20 -14.15 -16.80 2.71
N LYS A 21 -14.12 -18.10 2.40
CA LYS A 21 -14.87 -19.12 3.15
C LYS A 21 -14.52 -19.13 4.66
N LEU A 22 -13.22 -18.97 4.98
CA LEU A 22 -12.77 -18.87 6.38
C LEU A 22 -13.34 -17.62 7.06
N ALA A 23 -13.26 -16.48 6.40
CA ALA A 23 -13.80 -15.23 6.93
C ALA A 23 -15.29 -15.32 7.20
N GLU A 24 -16.07 -15.87 6.25
CA GLU A 24 -17.51 -16.08 6.39
C GLU A 24 -17.85 -17.09 7.49
N LYS A 25 -17.08 -18.19 7.58
CA LYS A 25 -17.30 -19.21 8.61
C LYS A 25 -17.08 -18.67 10.01
N LEU A 26 -16.12 -17.76 10.18
CA LEU A 26 -15.75 -17.16 11.46
C LEU A 26 -16.43 -15.81 11.72
N ASP A 27 -17.13 -15.23 10.75
CA ASP A 27 -17.55 -13.81 10.72
C ASP A 27 -16.40 -12.88 11.12
N SER A 28 -15.25 -13.14 10.53
CA SER A 28 -13.97 -12.48 10.86
C SER A 28 -13.70 -11.34 9.90
N PRO A 29 -13.35 -10.13 10.38
CA PRO A 29 -12.85 -9.11 9.49
C PRO A 29 -11.52 -9.55 8.87
N VAL A 30 -11.31 -9.16 7.62
CA VAL A 30 -10.08 -9.46 6.88
C VAL A 30 -9.33 -8.17 6.60
N CYS A 31 -8.15 -8.07 7.20
CA CYS A 31 -7.17 -7.06 6.88
C CYS A 31 -6.24 -7.59 5.76
N SER A 32 -5.84 -6.76 4.82
CA SER A 32 -4.74 -7.10 3.91
C SER A 32 -3.41 -6.59 4.45
N GLY A 33 -2.31 -7.21 4.01
CA GLY A 33 -0.98 -6.68 4.27
C GLY A 33 -0.71 -5.41 3.47
N TYR A 34 0.30 -4.64 3.87
CA TYR A 34 0.73 -3.45 3.14
C TYR A 34 0.99 -3.76 1.66
N GLN A 35 0.37 -3.02 0.76
CA GLN A 35 0.44 -3.18 -0.69
C GLN A 35 -0.03 -4.56 -1.21
N HIS A 36 -0.93 -5.22 -0.49
CA HIS A 36 -1.58 -6.48 -0.89
C HIS A 36 -3.11 -6.36 -0.84
N ASN A 37 -3.64 -5.23 -1.31
CA ASN A 37 -5.07 -4.96 -1.32
C ASN A 37 -5.86 -5.94 -2.17
N ASP A 38 -5.19 -6.66 -3.06
CA ASP A 38 -5.72 -7.71 -3.92
C ASP A 38 -5.75 -9.12 -3.27
N SER A 39 -5.37 -9.22 -1.98
CA SER A 39 -5.37 -10.50 -1.27
C SER A 39 -6.73 -10.93 -0.74
N PHE A 40 -7.74 -10.07 -0.84
CA PHE A 40 -9.13 -10.34 -0.48
C PHE A 40 -10.06 -9.43 -1.27
N PRO A 41 -11.27 -9.90 -1.71
CA PRO A 41 -12.19 -9.08 -2.49
C PRO A 41 -12.60 -7.81 -1.73
N GLY A 42 -12.36 -6.63 -2.32
CA GLY A 42 -12.55 -5.33 -1.65
C GLY A 42 -14.02 -4.99 -1.38
N SER A 43 -14.94 -5.44 -2.25
CA SER A 43 -16.39 -5.27 -2.08
C SER A 43 -16.98 -6.13 -0.94
N HIS A 44 -16.28 -7.19 -0.52
CA HIS A 44 -16.78 -8.12 0.49
C HIS A 44 -17.09 -7.39 1.82
N PRO A 45 -18.22 -7.68 2.51
CA PRO A 45 -18.60 -7.02 3.76
C PRO A 45 -17.53 -7.13 4.87
N LEU A 46 -16.79 -8.23 4.90
CA LEU A 46 -15.73 -8.49 5.88
C LEU A 46 -14.36 -7.90 5.48
N ALA A 47 -14.19 -7.34 4.27
CA ALA A 47 -12.98 -6.64 3.87
C ALA A 47 -12.88 -5.30 4.60
N VAL A 48 -11.80 -5.09 5.35
CA VAL A 48 -11.63 -3.86 6.14
C VAL A 48 -10.40 -3.04 5.72
N GLY A 49 -9.73 -3.48 4.65
CA GLY A 49 -8.62 -2.78 4.00
C GLY A 49 -7.25 -3.17 4.54
N PRO A 50 -6.19 -2.54 4.03
CA PRO A 50 -4.82 -2.87 4.38
C PRO A 50 -4.41 -2.32 5.74
N LEU A 51 -3.56 -3.09 6.42
CA LEU A 51 -2.82 -2.63 7.60
C LEU A 51 -1.55 -1.87 7.21
N GLY A 52 -0.91 -1.32 8.20
CA GLY A 52 0.42 -0.76 8.09
C GLY A 52 0.43 0.68 7.57
N TYR A 53 1.53 1.03 6.97
CA TYR A 53 1.82 2.40 6.58
C TYR A 53 0.75 3.01 5.67
N ASN A 54 0.12 4.08 6.12
CA ASN A 54 -1.00 4.75 5.44
C ASN A 54 -2.15 3.81 5.03
N GLY A 55 -2.38 2.74 5.79
CA GLY A 55 -3.43 1.79 5.53
C GLY A 55 -4.82 2.24 5.99
N SER A 56 -5.68 1.28 6.25
CA SER A 56 -7.05 1.49 6.71
C SER A 56 -7.12 1.69 8.22
N LYS A 57 -7.67 2.80 8.68
CA LYS A 57 -7.95 3.01 10.10
C LYS A 57 -8.94 1.96 10.64
N ALA A 58 -9.92 1.55 9.83
CA ALA A 58 -10.86 0.49 10.22
C ALA A 58 -10.14 -0.84 10.46
N ALA A 59 -9.18 -1.22 9.60
CA ALA A 59 -8.37 -2.41 9.81
C ALA A 59 -7.60 -2.34 11.13
N MET A 60 -6.99 -1.18 11.43
CA MET A 60 -6.24 -0.96 12.68
C MET A 60 -7.13 -1.04 13.92
N GLU A 61 -8.30 -0.41 13.89
CA GLU A 61 -9.25 -0.43 15.00
C GLU A 61 -9.84 -1.83 15.25
N LEU A 62 -10.08 -2.62 14.19
CA LEU A 62 -10.64 -3.96 14.35
C LEU A 62 -9.59 -4.98 14.78
N ILE A 63 -8.37 -4.94 14.24
CA ILE A 63 -7.32 -5.87 14.66
C ILE A 63 -6.88 -5.61 16.11
N SER A 64 -6.98 -4.36 16.59
CA SER A 64 -6.65 -4.03 17.98
C SER A 64 -7.53 -4.75 19.01
N LYS A 65 -8.72 -5.18 18.59
CA LYS A 65 -9.70 -5.92 19.41
C LYS A 65 -9.56 -7.44 19.32
N ALA A 66 -8.62 -7.92 18.49
CA ALA A 66 -8.48 -9.36 18.25
C ALA A 66 -8.00 -10.10 19.51
N ASP A 67 -8.60 -11.25 19.78
CA ASP A 67 -8.10 -12.27 20.70
C ASP A 67 -7.30 -13.38 19.95
N VAL A 68 -7.59 -13.55 18.66
CA VAL A 68 -6.86 -14.42 17.73
C VAL A 68 -6.59 -13.69 16.42
N VAL A 69 -5.35 -13.73 15.93
CA VAL A 69 -5.00 -13.28 14.59
C VAL A 69 -4.53 -14.47 13.77
N LEU A 70 -5.22 -14.76 12.68
CA LEU A 70 -4.74 -15.70 11.65
C LEU A 70 -3.97 -14.90 10.58
N ALA A 71 -2.65 -14.91 10.68
CA ALA A 71 -1.75 -14.31 9.71
C ALA A 71 -1.50 -15.31 8.58
N LEU A 72 -2.34 -15.27 7.53
CA LEU A 72 -2.38 -16.22 6.44
C LEU A 72 -1.52 -15.77 5.26
N GLY A 73 -0.46 -16.53 4.97
CA GLY A 73 0.44 -16.22 3.86
C GLY A 73 1.13 -14.85 3.96
N THR A 74 1.47 -14.45 5.18
CA THR A 74 2.15 -13.18 5.44
C THR A 74 3.33 -13.36 6.40
N ARG A 75 4.45 -12.77 6.05
CA ARG A 75 5.66 -12.73 6.89
C ARG A 75 5.58 -11.70 8.03
N LEU A 76 4.44 -11.02 8.19
CA LEU A 76 4.25 -9.96 9.16
C LEU A 76 5.29 -8.82 9.02
N ASN A 77 5.53 -8.39 7.78
CA ASN A 77 6.46 -7.31 7.46
C ASN A 77 6.25 -6.12 8.42
N PRO A 78 7.32 -5.51 8.96
CA PRO A 78 7.21 -4.32 9.80
C PRO A 78 6.34 -3.21 9.21
N PHE A 79 6.43 -2.94 7.91
CA PHE A 79 5.56 -1.95 7.24
C PHE A 79 4.07 -2.32 7.26
N SER A 80 3.74 -3.62 7.31
CA SER A 80 2.35 -4.10 7.48
C SER A 80 1.84 -4.02 8.93
N THR A 81 2.70 -3.68 9.88
CA THR A 81 2.35 -3.63 11.31
C THR A 81 2.77 -2.32 11.97
N LEU A 82 3.18 -1.31 11.18
CA LEU A 82 3.49 0.02 11.70
C LEU A 82 2.25 0.69 12.28
N PRO A 83 2.34 1.29 13.47
CA PRO A 83 1.28 2.12 14.02
C PRO A 83 0.94 3.28 13.08
N GLY A 84 -0.35 3.58 12.96
CA GLY A 84 -0.85 4.68 12.15
C GLY A 84 -1.98 5.40 12.87
N TYR A 85 -2.29 6.63 12.47
CA TYR A 85 -3.38 7.46 13.02
C TYR A 85 -3.34 7.59 14.56
N GLY A 86 -2.13 7.60 15.14
CA GLY A 86 -1.94 7.63 16.58
C GLY A 86 -2.31 6.32 17.32
N ILE A 87 -2.68 5.26 16.62
CA ILE A 87 -3.14 3.98 17.19
C ILE A 87 -1.98 2.97 17.25
N ASP A 88 -1.65 2.49 18.46
CA ASP A 88 -0.83 1.29 18.66
C ASP A 88 -1.74 0.06 18.58
N TYR A 89 -2.05 -0.36 17.37
CA TYR A 89 -3.12 -1.31 17.09
C TYR A 89 -2.73 -2.79 17.19
N TRP A 90 -1.44 -3.12 17.25
CA TRP A 90 -1.06 -4.53 17.29
C TRP A 90 -1.52 -5.19 18.61
N PRO A 91 -2.36 -6.25 18.55
CA PRO A 91 -3.00 -6.80 19.75
C PRO A 91 -2.00 -7.57 20.60
N LYS A 92 -1.60 -7.00 21.74
CA LYS A 92 -0.54 -7.55 22.62
C LYS A 92 -0.90 -8.89 23.27
N ASN A 93 -2.19 -9.13 23.51
CA ASN A 93 -2.70 -10.32 24.20
C ASN A 93 -3.31 -11.36 23.26
N ALA A 94 -3.35 -11.09 21.95
CA ALA A 94 -3.91 -12.01 20.98
C ALA A 94 -3.01 -13.22 20.76
N LYS A 95 -3.63 -14.37 20.51
CA LYS A 95 -2.95 -15.55 20.01
C LYS A 95 -2.71 -15.38 18.51
N ILE A 96 -1.44 -15.38 18.11
CA ILE A 96 -1.06 -15.23 16.71
C ILE A 96 -0.80 -16.59 16.10
N ILE A 97 -1.53 -16.92 15.05
CA ILE A 97 -1.32 -18.12 14.21
C ILE A 97 -0.73 -17.60 12.90
N GLN A 98 0.52 -17.94 12.63
CA GLN A 98 1.19 -17.52 11.40
C GLN A 98 1.38 -18.68 10.45
N VAL A 99 0.97 -18.49 9.20
CA VAL A 99 1.13 -19.44 8.10
C VAL A 99 2.05 -18.84 7.06
N ASP A 100 3.18 -19.47 6.80
CA ASP A 100 4.12 -19.08 5.75
C ASP A 100 4.76 -20.34 5.14
N MET A 101 5.11 -20.27 3.85
CA MET A 101 5.83 -21.35 3.15
C MET A 101 7.28 -21.46 3.61
N ASN A 102 7.86 -20.38 4.13
CA ASN A 102 9.24 -20.34 4.61
C ASN A 102 9.24 -20.34 6.15
N SER A 103 9.77 -21.42 6.74
CA SER A 103 9.89 -21.58 8.20
C SER A 103 10.66 -20.45 8.86
N ASP A 104 11.68 -19.89 8.19
CA ASP A 104 12.55 -18.86 8.74
C ASP A 104 11.86 -17.50 8.93
N ARG A 105 10.67 -17.34 8.31
CA ARG A 105 9.83 -16.14 8.45
C ARG A 105 8.81 -16.25 9.58
N ILE A 106 8.59 -17.45 10.10
CA ILE A 106 7.62 -17.68 11.17
C ILE A 106 8.22 -17.20 12.50
N GLY A 107 7.52 -16.26 13.13
CA GLY A 107 7.97 -15.66 14.40
C GLY A 107 9.10 -14.63 14.25
N LEU A 108 9.55 -14.32 13.03
CA LEU A 108 10.70 -13.42 12.79
C LEU A 108 10.45 -12.00 13.30
N THR A 109 9.27 -11.44 13.06
CA THR A 109 8.97 -10.03 13.36
C THR A 109 7.99 -9.84 14.50
N LYS A 110 7.18 -10.84 14.78
CA LYS A 110 6.18 -10.83 15.85
C LYS A 110 6.19 -12.18 16.55
N LYS A 111 6.07 -12.16 17.89
CA LYS A 111 5.90 -13.40 18.65
C LYS A 111 4.65 -14.13 18.19
N VAL A 112 4.76 -15.40 17.84
CA VAL A 112 3.63 -16.24 17.41
C VAL A 112 3.31 -17.30 18.46
N THR A 113 2.02 -17.65 18.55
CA THR A 113 1.56 -18.72 19.42
C THR A 113 1.62 -20.06 18.70
N VAL A 114 1.27 -20.06 17.41
CA VAL A 114 1.32 -21.25 16.54
C VAL A 114 1.94 -20.85 15.21
N GLY A 115 3.03 -21.52 14.84
CA GLY A 115 3.64 -21.41 13.51
C GLY A 115 3.28 -22.61 12.66
N ILE A 116 2.82 -22.37 11.43
CA ILE A 116 2.50 -23.40 10.45
C ILE A 116 3.30 -23.16 9.18
N CYS A 117 4.29 -24.03 8.94
CA CYS A 117 5.03 -24.03 7.67
C CYS A 117 4.19 -24.77 6.63
N GLY A 118 3.62 -24.02 5.66
CA GLY A 118 2.74 -24.63 4.67
C GLY A 118 2.12 -23.61 3.70
N ASP A 119 1.55 -24.16 2.63
CA ASP A 119 0.82 -23.41 1.63
C ASP A 119 -0.47 -22.80 2.21
N ALA A 120 -0.70 -21.52 1.95
CA ALA A 120 -1.83 -20.77 2.51
C ALA A 120 -3.19 -21.39 2.13
N LYS A 121 -3.33 -21.94 0.91
CA LYS A 121 -4.57 -22.57 0.44
C LYS A 121 -4.83 -23.88 1.17
N LEU A 122 -3.82 -24.76 1.22
CA LEU A 122 -3.96 -26.07 1.87
C LEU A 122 -4.22 -25.92 3.36
N VAL A 123 -3.54 -24.99 4.03
CA VAL A 123 -3.74 -24.72 5.46
C VAL A 123 -5.15 -24.15 5.69
N ALA A 124 -5.60 -23.19 4.88
CA ALA A 124 -6.95 -22.63 4.97
C ALA A 124 -8.03 -23.72 4.83
N GLN A 125 -7.87 -24.63 3.86
CA GLN A 125 -8.78 -25.77 3.66
C GLN A 125 -8.79 -26.72 4.85
N GLN A 126 -7.62 -27.04 5.42
CA GLN A 126 -7.53 -27.89 6.60
C GLN A 126 -8.19 -27.25 7.84
N ILE A 127 -8.01 -25.96 8.04
CA ILE A 127 -8.70 -25.23 9.11
C ILE A 127 -10.20 -25.29 8.89
N LEU A 128 -10.70 -24.99 7.68
CA LEU A 128 -12.12 -25.07 7.34
C LEU A 128 -12.73 -26.42 7.66
N ASN A 129 -12.03 -27.51 7.31
CA ASN A 129 -12.49 -28.87 7.55
C ASN A 129 -12.57 -29.23 9.05
N LYS A 130 -11.74 -28.60 9.88
CA LYS A 130 -11.70 -28.85 11.33
C LYS A 130 -12.63 -27.93 12.13
N LEU A 131 -13.06 -26.80 11.55
CA LEU A 131 -14.01 -25.91 12.22
C LEU A 131 -15.38 -26.59 12.32
N SER A 132 -15.88 -26.76 13.55
CA SER A 132 -17.20 -27.34 13.80
C SER A 132 -18.30 -26.52 13.11
N LYS A 133 -19.41 -27.22 12.75
CA LYS A 133 -20.59 -26.55 12.17
C LYS A 133 -21.27 -25.60 13.16
N ASN A 134 -21.07 -25.80 14.45
CA ASN A 134 -21.70 -25.08 15.55
C ASN A 134 -20.64 -24.53 16.51
N ALA A 135 -19.77 -23.66 16.06
CA ALA A 135 -19.08 -22.79 17.00
C ALA A 135 -20.18 -21.87 17.58
N GLY A 136 -20.71 -22.22 18.76
CA GLY A 136 -21.74 -21.46 19.43
C GLY A 136 -21.21 -20.11 19.88
N ASP A 137 -21.27 -19.16 18.99
CA ASP A 137 -20.85 -17.79 19.21
C ASP A 137 -22.12 -16.94 19.28
N THR A 138 -22.50 -16.57 20.51
CA THR A 138 -23.68 -15.74 20.80
C THR A 138 -23.49 -14.29 20.32
N ASP A 139 -22.26 -13.86 20.03
CA ASP A 139 -21.93 -12.49 19.69
C ASP A 139 -21.66 -12.24 18.19
N ARG A 140 -21.96 -13.21 17.31
CA ARG A 140 -21.73 -13.11 15.86
C ARG A 140 -22.36 -11.86 15.23
N GLN A 141 -23.62 -11.57 15.59
CA GLN A 141 -24.31 -10.39 15.05
C GLN A 141 -23.66 -9.09 15.51
N LYS A 142 -23.34 -8.96 16.80
CA LYS A 142 -22.63 -7.78 17.33
C LYS A 142 -21.28 -7.56 16.64
N ARG A 143 -20.56 -8.66 16.32
CA ARG A 143 -19.30 -8.59 15.58
C ARG A 143 -19.50 -8.05 14.17
N LYS A 144 -20.49 -8.58 13.43
CA LYS A 144 -20.83 -8.07 12.09
C LYS A 144 -21.22 -6.60 12.12
N ASP A 145 -22.02 -6.19 13.08
CA ASP A 145 -22.45 -4.81 13.24
C ASP A 145 -21.26 -3.89 13.51
N LEU A 146 -20.34 -4.31 14.40
CA LEU A 146 -19.10 -3.57 14.67
C LEU A 146 -18.22 -3.44 13.43
N ILE A 147 -18.04 -4.52 12.67
CA ILE A 147 -17.26 -4.51 11.43
C ILE A 147 -17.87 -3.53 10.44
N HIS A 148 -19.18 -3.62 10.22
CA HIS A 148 -19.91 -2.77 9.30
C HIS A 148 -19.81 -1.30 9.69
N GLN A 149 -20.06 -0.97 10.95
CA GLN A 149 -20.00 0.41 11.48
C GLN A 149 -18.58 0.99 11.31
N THR A 150 -17.56 0.24 11.74
CA THR A 150 -16.17 0.70 11.67
C THR A 150 -15.69 0.89 10.21
N LYS A 151 -16.03 -0.06 9.34
CA LYS A 151 -15.73 0.03 7.89
C LYS A 151 -16.44 1.25 7.26
N SER A 152 -17.73 1.42 7.53
CA SER A 152 -18.53 2.51 6.95
C SER A 152 -18.03 3.88 7.39
N ALA A 153 -17.72 4.05 8.67
CA ALA A 153 -17.15 5.30 9.20
C ALA A 153 -15.81 5.64 8.55
N TRP A 154 -14.93 4.64 8.36
CA TRP A 154 -13.66 4.84 7.67
C TRP A 154 -13.84 5.20 6.19
N LEU A 155 -14.68 4.48 5.45
CA LEU A 155 -14.92 4.78 4.03
C LEU A 155 -15.52 6.18 3.84
N GLN A 156 -16.43 6.61 4.73
CA GLN A 156 -16.96 7.95 4.72
C GLN A 156 -15.85 8.99 4.96
N LYS A 157 -15.00 8.79 5.97
CA LYS A 157 -13.85 9.66 6.23
C LYS A 157 -12.92 9.68 5.03
N LEU A 158 -12.54 8.52 4.50
CA LEU A 158 -11.61 8.40 3.37
C LEU A 158 -12.11 9.12 2.11
N SER A 159 -13.43 9.10 1.86
CA SER A 159 -14.05 9.77 0.70
C SER A 159 -13.98 11.30 0.75
N SER A 160 -13.81 11.88 1.95
CA SER A 160 -13.74 13.32 2.18
C SER A 160 -12.37 13.80 2.68
N LEU A 161 -11.44 12.88 2.92
CA LEU A 161 -10.13 13.20 3.49
C LEU A 161 -9.24 13.87 2.43
N ASP A 162 -9.09 15.18 2.52
CA ASP A 162 -8.23 15.95 1.62
C ASP A 162 -6.79 16.08 2.15
N HIS A 163 -6.65 16.15 3.47
CA HIS A 163 -5.37 16.33 4.16
C HIS A 163 -5.30 15.37 5.37
N GLU A 164 -4.10 15.10 5.82
CA GLU A 164 -3.90 14.37 7.09
C GLU A 164 -3.89 15.36 8.25
N ASP A 165 -5.04 15.53 8.91
CA ASP A 165 -5.21 16.55 9.96
C ASP A 165 -4.64 16.14 11.32
N ASP A 166 -4.55 14.84 11.58
CA ASP A 166 -4.20 14.28 12.88
C ASP A 166 -2.70 14.04 13.07
N ASP A 167 -1.87 14.60 12.18
CA ASP A 167 -0.44 14.43 12.27
C ASP A 167 0.24 15.47 13.16
N PRO A 168 0.65 15.11 14.39
CA PRO A 168 1.28 16.03 15.30
C PRO A 168 2.67 16.53 14.89
N GLY A 169 3.27 15.91 13.83
CA GLY A 169 4.60 16.25 13.35
C GLY A 169 4.65 17.37 12.31
N THR A 170 3.55 18.11 12.05
CA THR A 170 3.40 18.75 10.77
C THR A 170 3.21 20.24 10.74
N VAL A 171 4.07 20.95 11.40
CA VAL A 171 4.39 22.33 11.01
C VAL A 171 4.68 22.33 9.49
N TRP A 172 5.51 21.40 9.00
CA TRP A 172 5.85 21.26 7.58
C TRP A 172 4.63 21.04 6.67
N ASN A 173 3.72 20.14 6.99
CA ASN A 173 2.54 19.91 6.16
C ASN A 173 1.63 21.14 6.11
N LYS A 174 1.47 21.87 7.22
CA LYS A 174 0.71 23.12 7.25
C LYS A 174 1.36 24.20 6.40
N GLU A 175 2.67 24.35 6.47
CA GLU A 175 3.44 25.26 5.65
C GLU A 175 3.36 24.92 4.16
N ALA A 176 3.51 23.63 3.83
CA ALA A 176 3.37 23.14 2.46
C ALA A 176 1.98 23.44 1.88
N ARG A 177 0.90 23.18 2.63
CA ARG A 177 -0.48 23.50 2.22
C ARG A 177 -0.68 24.99 2.00
N SER A 178 -0.16 25.82 2.89
CA SER A 178 -0.28 27.28 2.79
C SER A 178 0.47 27.84 1.59
N ARG A 179 1.68 27.36 1.34
CA ARG A 179 2.51 27.76 0.22
C ARG A 179 1.96 27.28 -1.12
N ASP A 180 1.51 26.02 -1.16
CA ASP A 180 1.11 25.32 -2.38
C ASP A 180 -0.43 25.18 -2.48
N LYS A 181 -1.18 26.17 -2.01
CA LYS A 181 -2.66 26.16 -1.91
C LYS A 181 -3.40 25.85 -3.21
N ASP A 182 -2.77 26.13 -4.35
CA ASP A 182 -3.34 25.90 -5.69
C ASP A 182 -2.99 24.50 -6.25
N ARG A 183 -2.38 23.63 -5.44
CA ARG A 183 -2.02 22.26 -5.80
C ARG A 183 -2.83 21.25 -5.01
N MET A 184 -3.11 20.11 -5.64
CA MET A 184 -3.78 19.02 -4.95
C MET A 184 -2.93 18.45 -3.82
N SER A 185 -3.57 17.99 -2.75
CA SER A 185 -2.94 17.10 -1.79
C SER A 185 -2.77 15.69 -2.39
N PRO A 186 -1.84 14.87 -1.85
CA PRO A 186 -1.74 13.46 -2.25
C PRO A 186 -3.06 12.67 -2.04
N ARG A 187 -3.85 13.02 -1.02
CA ARG A 187 -5.15 12.38 -0.73
C ARG A 187 -6.19 12.73 -1.81
N GLN A 188 -6.27 13.98 -2.21
CA GLN A 188 -7.13 14.42 -3.31
C GLN A 188 -6.77 13.72 -4.62
N ALA A 189 -5.47 13.61 -4.93
CA ALA A 189 -5.01 12.89 -6.12
C ALA A 189 -5.41 11.40 -6.10
N TRP A 190 -5.26 10.71 -4.97
CA TRP A 190 -5.66 9.31 -4.86
C TRP A 190 -7.18 9.11 -4.95
N ARG A 191 -7.99 10.03 -4.43
CA ARG A 191 -9.44 10.01 -4.62
C ARG A 191 -9.82 10.14 -6.09
N ALA A 192 -9.16 11.07 -6.80
CA ALA A 192 -9.37 11.25 -8.24
C ALA A 192 -8.93 10.01 -9.05
N ILE A 193 -7.80 9.41 -8.68
CA ILE A 193 -7.29 8.17 -9.27
C ILE A 193 -8.29 7.03 -9.04
N GLN A 194 -8.76 6.83 -7.81
CA GLN A 194 -9.74 5.79 -7.50
C GLN A 194 -11.03 5.95 -8.31
N ALA A 195 -11.49 7.18 -8.51
CA ALA A 195 -12.67 7.47 -9.33
C ALA A 195 -12.45 7.25 -10.84
N GLY A 196 -11.21 7.26 -11.30
CA GLY A 196 -10.83 7.06 -12.70
C GLY A 196 -10.37 5.65 -13.05
N MET A 197 -10.02 4.81 -12.06
CA MET A 197 -9.52 3.46 -12.30
C MET A 197 -10.60 2.52 -12.83
N PRO A 198 -10.30 1.69 -13.86
CA PRO A 198 -11.17 0.60 -14.26
C PRO A 198 -11.29 -0.46 -13.15
N GLU A 199 -12.43 -1.16 -13.12
CA GLU A 199 -12.67 -2.26 -12.16
C GLU A 199 -11.65 -3.40 -12.32
N ASP A 200 -11.35 -3.81 -13.55
CA ASP A 200 -10.35 -4.84 -13.83
C ASP A 200 -9.05 -4.20 -14.36
N VAL A 201 -8.17 -3.81 -13.46
CA VAL A 201 -6.89 -3.15 -13.76
C VAL A 201 -5.75 -3.85 -13.03
N ILE A 202 -4.57 -3.87 -13.62
CA ILE A 202 -3.33 -4.21 -12.90
C ILE A 202 -2.60 -2.91 -12.58
N ILE A 203 -2.25 -2.73 -11.33
CA ILE A 203 -1.45 -1.58 -10.92
C ILE A 203 -0.05 -2.01 -10.47
N SER A 204 0.90 -1.12 -10.67
CA SER A 204 2.23 -1.21 -10.08
C SER A 204 2.52 0.06 -9.30
N SER A 205 2.87 -0.10 -8.03
CA SER A 205 3.24 1.03 -7.17
C SER A 205 4.73 1.04 -6.95
N ASP A 206 5.34 2.20 -7.12
CA ASP A 206 6.71 2.45 -6.69
C ASP A 206 6.78 2.69 -5.17
N ILE A 207 7.96 2.97 -4.66
CA ILE A 207 8.20 3.36 -3.28
C ILE A 207 8.19 4.89 -3.16
N GLY A 208 7.81 5.38 -2.00
CA GLY A 208 7.76 6.81 -1.64
C GLY A 208 6.45 7.19 -0.97
N ASN A 209 6.41 8.40 -0.40
CA ASN A 209 5.27 8.86 0.40
C ASN A 209 3.97 8.90 -0.39
N ASN A 210 3.98 9.46 -1.61
CA ASN A 210 2.78 9.61 -2.42
C ASN A 210 2.18 8.24 -2.80
N CYS A 211 3.02 7.27 -3.12
CA CYS A 211 2.59 5.89 -3.37
C CYS A 211 2.05 5.22 -2.10
N ALA A 212 2.71 5.44 -0.97
CA ALA A 212 2.30 4.87 0.31
C ALA A 212 0.97 5.44 0.81
N ILE A 213 0.72 6.75 0.62
CA ILE A 213 -0.57 7.38 0.91
C ILE A 213 -1.70 6.69 0.13
N GLY A 214 -1.40 6.21 -1.08
CA GLY A 214 -2.31 5.43 -1.89
C GLY A 214 -2.70 4.07 -1.32
N ASN A 215 -2.00 3.54 -0.32
CA ASN A 215 -2.26 2.20 0.18
C ASN A 215 -3.73 1.99 0.64
N ALA A 216 -4.40 3.01 1.15
CA ALA A 216 -5.77 2.92 1.64
C ALA A 216 -6.84 2.93 0.52
N TYR A 217 -6.51 3.29 -0.72
CA TYR A 217 -7.50 3.58 -1.75
C TYR A 217 -7.81 2.42 -2.71
N PRO A 218 -6.84 1.79 -3.40
CA PRO A 218 -7.14 0.77 -4.39
C PRO A 218 -7.80 -0.45 -3.77
N THR A 219 -8.88 -0.90 -4.39
CA THR A 219 -9.57 -2.15 -4.05
C THR A 219 -9.65 -3.06 -5.28
N PHE A 220 -9.59 -4.36 -5.09
CA PHE A 220 -9.60 -5.35 -6.16
C PHE A 220 -10.56 -6.50 -5.81
N GLU A 221 -11.22 -7.05 -6.83
CA GLU A 221 -12.06 -8.25 -6.67
C GLU A 221 -11.29 -9.55 -6.95
N LYS A 222 -10.13 -9.44 -7.57
CA LYS A 222 -9.28 -10.57 -7.96
C LYS A 222 -7.84 -10.33 -7.50
N GLY A 223 -7.12 -11.40 -7.21
CA GLY A 223 -5.69 -11.33 -6.94
C GLY A 223 -4.83 -11.12 -8.19
N ARG A 224 -3.54 -10.89 -7.96
CA ARG A 224 -2.53 -10.59 -8.99
C ARG A 224 -2.82 -9.30 -9.75
N LYS A 225 -3.36 -8.32 -9.03
CA LYS A 225 -3.71 -7.00 -9.55
C LYS A 225 -2.85 -5.88 -8.98
N TYR A 226 -2.11 -6.15 -7.91
CA TYR A 226 -1.26 -5.16 -7.26
C TYR A 226 0.20 -5.62 -7.23
N LEU A 227 1.05 -4.95 -7.98
CA LEU A 227 2.50 -5.16 -8.01
C LEU A 227 3.19 -4.09 -7.15
N ALA A 228 4.08 -4.52 -6.27
CA ALA A 228 4.85 -3.62 -5.41
C ALA A 228 6.21 -4.25 -5.07
N PRO A 229 7.26 -3.46 -4.82
CA PRO A 229 8.62 -3.94 -4.54
C PRO A 229 8.76 -4.44 -3.10
N GLY A 230 7.93 -5.38 -2.69
CA GLY A 230 7.53 -5.77 -1.35
C GLY A 230 8.62 -6.14 -0.33
N LEU A 231 9.83 -6.56 -0.73
CA LEU A 231 10.84 -7.01 0.22
C LEU A 231 11.93 -5.97 0.47
N PHE A 232 12.55 -5.49 -0.58
CA PHE A 232 13.67 -4.56 -0.50
C PHE A 232 13.21 -3.09 -0.61
N GLY A 233 12.13 -2.84 -1.35
CA GLY A 233 11.57 -1.51 -1.55
C GLY A 233 12.44 -0.58 -2.41
N PRO A 234 12.99 -1.02 -3.55
CA PRO A 234 13.78 -0.14 -4.40
C PRO A 234 12.91 0.91 -5.07
N CYS A 235 13.38 2.15 -5.15
CA CYS A 235 12.84 3.16 -6.03
C CYS A 235 13.13 2.80 -7.50
N GLY A 236 12.25 3.23 -8.42
CA GLY A 236 12.36 2.92 -9.85
C GLY A 236 11.73 1.59 -10.26
N TYR A 237 10.97 0.93 -9.37
CA TYR A 237 10.30 -0.34 -9.63
C TYR A 237 9.01 -0.18 -10.46
N GLY A 238 8.21 0.86 -10.17
CA GLY A 238 6.84 1.00 -10.65
C GLY A 238 6.73 1.00 -12.18
N PHE A 239 7.61 1.71 -12.84
CA PHE A 239 7.58 1.87 -14.29
C PHE A 239 8.03 0.59 -15.04
N PRO A 240 9.19 -0.01 -14.81
CA PRO A 240 9.59 -1.22 -15.51
C PRO A 240 8.64 -2.40 -15.25
N SER A 241 8.15 -2.53 -14.03
CA SER A 241 7.27 -3.64 -13.68
C SER A 241 5.90 -3.57 -14.38
N ILE A 242 5.37 -2.37 -14.64
CA ILE A 242 4.10 -2.24 -15.35
C ILE A 242 4.23 -2.57 -16.85
N LEU A 243 5.38 -2.36 -17.44
CA LEU A 243 5.69 -2.84 -18.79
C LEU A 243 5.62 -4.36 -18.85
N GLY A 244 6.28 -5.04 -17.92
CA GLY A 244 6.23 -6.49 -17.81
C GLY A 244 4.80 -7.02 -17.57
N ALA A 245 4.02 -6.34 -16.74
CA ALA A 245 2.61 -6.70 -16.50
C ALA A 245 1.78 -6.63 -17.78
N LYS A 246 1.99 -5.59 -18.60
CA LYS A 246 1.26 -5.44 -19.88
C LYS A 246 1.65 -6.49 -20.90
N ILE A 247 2.90 -6.90 -20.93
CA ILE A 247 3.36 -8.02 -21.78
C ILE A 247 2.68 -9.33 -21.35
N GLY A 248 2.62 -9.58 -20.05
CA GLY A 248 1.97 -10.79 -19.50
C GLY A 248 0.44 -10.80 -19.59
N CYS A 249 -0.19 -9.62 -19.65
CA CYS A 249 -1.64 -9.44 -19.67
C CYS A 249 -2.03 -8.36 -20.69
N PRO A 250 -1.90 -8.63 -21.99
CA PRO A 250 -2.01 -7.62 -23.06
C PRO A 250 -3.39 -6.95 -23.12
N ASP A 251 -4.46 -7.67 -22.77
CA ASP A 251 -5.84 -7.18 -22.85
C ASP A 251 -6.30 -6.43 -21.59
N THR A 252 -5.54 -6.53 -20.50
CA THR A 252 -5.90 -5.85 -19.25
C THR A 252 -5.30 -4.46 -19.21
N PRO A 253 -6.06 -3.42 -18.84
CA PRO A 253 -5.50 -2.10 -18.56
C PRO A 253 -4.44 -2.18 -17.46
N VAL A 254 -3.36 -1.41 -17.61
CA VAL A 254 -2.28 -1.36 -16.63
C VAL A 254 -1.96 0.08 -16.25
N ILE A 255 -1.69 0.34 -14.97
CA ILE A 255 -1.36 1.67 -14.47
C ILE A 255 -0.17 1.57 -13.52
N GLY A 256 0.93 2.25 -13.84
CA GLY A 256 2.06 2.42 -12.95
C GLY A 256 1.93 3.71 -12.14
N PHE A 257 2.39 3.68 -10.89
CA PHE A 257 2.44 4.85 -10.00
C PHE A 257 3.84 5.04 -9.47
N ALA A 258 4.37 6.25 -9.55
CA ALA A 258 5.64 6.62 -8.94
C ALA A 258 5.64 8.08 -8.50
N GLY A 259 6.38 8.40 -7.43
CA GLY A 259 6.79 9.78 -7.17
C GLY A 259 7.81 10.25 -8.21
N ASP A 260 7.95 11.55 -8.36
CA ASP A 260 8.87 12.16 -9.35
C ASP A 260 10.33 11.76 -9.14
N GLY A 261 10.81 11.66 -7.89
CA GLY A 261 12.13 11.16 -7.59
C GLY A 261 12.34 9.70 -8.02
N ALA A 262 11.42 8.80 -7.62
CA ALA A 262 11.50 7.39 -7.96
C ALA A 262 11.38 7.15 -9.47
N PHE A 263 10.48 7.89 -10.14
CA PHE A 263 10.33 7.83 -11.59
C PHE A 263 11.59 8.28 -12.33
N GLY A 264 12.27 9.31 -11.83
CA GLY A 264 13.51 9.82 -12.41
C GLY A 264 14.62 8.77 -12.55
N ILE A 265 14.63 7.74 -11.71
CA ILE A 265 15.62 6.65 -11.75
C ILE A 265 15.48 5.79 -13.03
N SER A 266 14.25 5.56 -13.50
CA SER A 266 13.96 4.72 -14.66
C SER A 266 13.40 5.52 -15.85
N MET A 267 13.47 6.83 -15.82
CA MET A 267 12.93 7.73 -16.85
C MET A 267 13.48 7.45 -18.26
N ASN A 268 14.70 7.00 -18.37
CA ASN A 268 15.35 6.61 -19.65
C ASN A 268 14.55 5.52 -20.39
N GLU A 269 13.79 4.69 -19.69
CA GLU A 269 12.94 3.65 -20.31
C GLU A 269 11.74 4.22 -21.10
N MET A 270 11.49 5.53 -21.02
CA MET A 270 10.55 6.18 -21.95
C MET A 270 10.95 5.97 -23.41
N SER A 271 12.25 5.97 -23.71
CA SER A 271 12.76 5.70 -25.07
C SER A 271 12.42 4.27 -25.53
N SER A 272 12.44 3.31 -24.63
CA SER A 272 11.99 1.94 -24.91
C SER A 272 10.48 1.89 -25.17
N CYS A 273 9.66 2.59 -24.37
CA CYS A 273 8.21 2.66 -24.55
C CYS A 273 7.79 3.33 -25.86
N ALA A 274 8.62 4.21 -26.42
CA ALA A 274 8.36 4.89 -27.69
C ALA A 274 8.50 3.95 -28.92
N ARG A 275 9.07 2.78 -28.74
CA ARG A 275 9.20 1.78 -29.79
C ARG A 275 7.85 1.10 -30.05
N LYS A 276 7.49 0.96 -31.31
CA LYS A 276 6.15 0.46 -31.71
C LYS A 276 5.87 -1.00 -31.30
N GLU A 277 6.89 -1.79 -31.06
CA GLU A 277 6.77 -3.19 -30.63
C GLU A 277 6.44 -3.35 -29.16
N TRP A 278 6.52 -2.28 -28.35
CA TRP A 278 6.17 -2.33 -26.94
C TRP A 278 4.69 -2.10 -26.70
N PRO A 279 4.09 -2.82 -25.74
CA PRO A 279 2.68 -2.63 -25.41
C PRO A 279 2.43 -1.28 -24.74
N SER A 280 1.25 -0.73 -24.98
CA SER A 280 0.84 0.55 -24.41
C SER A 280 0.46 0.46 -22.94
N ILE A 281 0.91 1.43 -22.17
CA ILE A 281 0.70 1.54 -20.72
C ILE A 281 0.20 2.93 -20.33
N THR A 282 -0.26 3.05 -19.08
CA THR A 282 -0.42 4.33 -18.39
C THR A 282 0.58 4.42 -17.24
N MET A 283 1.29 5.54 -17.14
CA MET A 283 2.17 5.84 -16.01
C MET A 283 1.74 7.14 -15.36
N VAL A 284 1.43 7.11 -14.07
CA VAL A 284 1.07 8.27 -13.24
C VAL A 284 2.29 8.68 -12.43
N ILE A 285 2.70 9.93 -12.54
CA ILE A 285 3.84 10.50 -11.87
C ILE A 285 3.35 11.57 -10.89
N PHE A 286 3.49 11.31 -9.61
CA PHE A 286 3.18 12.27 -8.55
C PHE A 286 4.29 13.32 -8.47
N ARG A 287 3.99 14.51 -9.00
CA ARG A 287 4.96 15.61 -9.11
C ARG A 287 4.82 16.58 -7.95
N ASN A 288 5.56 16.33 -6.88
CA ASN A 288 5.63 17.21 -5.72
C ASN A 288 7.02 17.85 -5.52
N TYR A 289 7.91 17.71 -6.48
CA TYR A 289 9.23 18.39 -6.56
C TYR A 289 10.18 18.05 -5.41
N GLN A 290 10.06 16.85 -4.84
CA GLN A 290 10.91 16.45 -3.71
C GLN A 290 11.04 14.94 -3.55
N TRP A 291 12.12 14.51 -2.94
CA TRP A 291 12.28 13.20 -2.33
C TRP A 291 11.53 13.20 -0.98
N GLY A 292 10.21 13.04 -1.02
CA GLY A 292 9.36 13.24 0.15
C GLY A 292 9.63 12.26 1.30
N ALA A 293 10.00 11.02 1.02
CA ALA A 293 10.35 10.05 2.05
C ALA A 293 11.63 10.44 2.79
N GLU A 294 12.64 10.88 2.05
CA GLU A 294 13.92 11.33 2.61
C GLU A 294 13.76 12.62 3.40
N LYS A 295 12.97 13.54 2.88
CA LYS A 295 12.65 14.79 3.59
C LYS A 295 11.94 14.50 4.92
N ARG A 296 10.98 13.58 4.92
CA ARG A 296 10.33 13.15 6.17
C ARG A 296 11.30 12.46 7.14
N ASN A 297 12.22 11.65 6.64
CA ASN A 297 13.26 11.05 7.47
C ASN A 297 14.16 12.13 8.10
N SER A 298 14.47 13.20 7.35
CA SER A 298 15.23 14.35 7.87
C SER A 298 14.50 15.03 9.02
N ILE A 299 13.18 15.24 8.90
CA ILE A 299 12.34 15.78 9.99
C ILE A 299 12.33 14.85 11.22
N LEU A 300 12.24 13.55 11.00
CA LEU A 300 12.13 12.59 12.10
C LEU A 300 13.45 12.34 12.85
N TRP A 301 14.59 12.40 12.13
CA TRP A 301 15.87 11.87 12.63
C TRP A 301 17.03 12.84 12.60
N PHE A 302 16.95 13.93 11.81
CA PHE A 302 18.10 14.80 11.49
C PHE A 302 17.81 16.30 11.70
N ASP A 303 16.88 16.63 12.59
CA ASP A 303 16.56 18.01 13.00
C ASP A 303 16.35 18.95 11.80
N ASP A 304 15.54 18.51 10.84
CA ASP A 304 15.18 19.26 9.61
C ASP A 304 16.40 19.60 8.70
N ASN A 305 17.50 18.89 8.82
CA ASN A 305 18.64 19.05 7.94
C ASN A 305 18.37 18.41 6.56
N PHE A 306 17.87 19.20 5.63
CA PHE A 306 17.51 18.75 4.27
C PHE A 306 18.72 18.83 3.34
N VAL A 307 19.20 17.67 2.91
CA VAL A 307 20.31 17.57 1.94
C VAL A 307 19.84 16.80 0.72
N GLY A 308 19.82 17.45 -0.46
CA GLY A 308 19.47 16.81 -1.73
C GLY A 308 18.01 16.33 -1.83
N THR A 309 17.10 16.89 -1.05
CA THR A 309 15.71 16.46 -1.01
C THR A 309 14.80 17.16 -2.02
N GLU A 310 15.22 18.30 -2.53
CA GLU A 310 14.47 19.07 -3.53
C GLU A 310 14.81 18.62 -4.95
N LEU A 311 13.83 18.58 -5.82
CA LEU A 311 13.98 18.29 -7.24
C LEU A 311 13.76 19.53 -8.08
N ASP A 312 14.37 19.56 -9.27
CA ASP A 312 14.30 20.69 -10.20
C ASP A 312 12.84 21.02 -10.55
N PRO A 313 12.36 22.25 -10.28
CA PRO A 313 11.00 22.66 -10.56
C PRO A 313 10.69 22.81 -12.07
N GLU A 314 11.70 23.03 -12.91
CA GLU A 314 11.53 23.29 -14.35
C GLU A 314 11.35 22.01 -15.16
N LEU A 315 11.77 20.85 -14.63
CA LEU A 315 11.60 19.57 -15.30
C LEU A 315 10.11 19.17 -15.33
N SER A 316 9.60 18.83 -16.53
CA SER A 316 8.29 18.21 -16.70
C SER A 316 8.45 16.84 -17.37
N TYR A 317 8.02 15.80 -16.69
CA TYR A 317 8.04 14.44 -17.22
C TYR A 317 7.04 14.24 -18.36
N ALA A 318 5.91 14.96 -18.35
CA ALA A 318 4.96 14.97 -19.45
C ALA A 318 5.58 15.54 -20.74
N LYS A 319 6.38 16.61 -20.63
CA LYS A 319 7.12 17.17 -21.78
C LYS A 319 8.20 16.20 -22.28
N VAL A 320 8.92 15.53 -21.37
CA VAL A 320 9.91 14.51 -21.74
C VAL A 320 9.24 13.36 -22.49
N ALA A 321 8.10 12.87 -22.01
CA ALA A 321 7.33 11.83 -22.70
C ALA A 321 6.94 12.27 -24.12
N THR A 322 6.47 13.52 -24.29
CA THR A 322 6.13 14.08 -25.58
C THR A 322 7.35 14.17 -26.51
N ALA A 323 8.49 14.57 -25.99
CA ALA A 323 9.74 14.64 -26.75
C ALA A 323 10.22 13.24 -27.21
N CYS A 324 9.86 12.18 -26.45
CA CYS A 324 10.10 10.78 -26.84
C CYS A 324 9.05 10.24 -27.84
N GLY A 325 8.06 11.04 -28.26
CA GLY A 325 6.99 10.61 -29.16
C GLY A 325 5.83 9.88 -28.47
N LEU A 326 5.74 9.98 -27.14
CA LEU A 326 4.67 9.42 -26.30
C LEU A 326 3.62 10.49 -25.97
N LYS A 327 2.48 10.08 -25.39
CA LYS A 327 1.49 11.04 -24.91
C LYS A 327 1.85 11.49 -23.50
N GLY A 328 2.16 12.77 -23.33
CA GLY A 328 2.38 13.42 -22.04
C GLY A 328 1.21 14.32 -21.67
N VAL A 329 0.71 14.23 -20.43
CA VAL A 329 -0.40 15.04 -19.92
C VAL A 329 -0.04 15.56 -18.54
N THR A 330 -0.17 16.87 -18.29
CA THR A 330 -0.02 17.45 -16.96
C THR A 330 -1.41 17.81 -16.43
N VAL A 331 -1.72 17.40 -15.20
CA VAL A 331 -3.00 17.63 -14.53
C VAL A 331 -2.80 18.28 -13.17
N LYS A 332 -3.73 19.18 -12.80
CA LYS A 332 -3.64 19.99 -11.57
C LYS A 332 -4.87 19.87 -10.68
N THR A 333 -5.98 19.33 -11.19
CA THR A 333 -7.23 19.19 -10.45
C THR A 333 -7.66 17.73 -10.38
N MET A 334 -8.56 17.42 -9.43
CA MET A 334 -9.15 16.10 -9.29
C MET A 334 -9.91 15.68 -10.55
N GLU A 335 -10.67 16.60 -11.14
CA GLU A 335 -11.42 16.33 -12.36
C GLU A 335 -10.53 16.01 -13.54
N GLU A 336 -9.48 16.84 -13.78
CA GLU A 336 -8.48 16.57 -14.82
C GLU A 336 -7.79 15.22 -14.61
N THR A 337 -7.43 14.89 -13.36
CA THR A 337 -6.78 13.62 -13.02
C THR A 337 -7.69 12.43 -13.34
N THR A 338 -8.95 12.48 -12.91
CA THR A 338 -9.94 11.43 -13.19
C THR A 338 -10.16 11.24 -14.69
N ASN A 339 -10.33 12.33 -15.43
CA ASN A 339 -10.59 12.29 -16.86
C ASN A 339 -9.36 11.81 -17.64
N ALA A 340 -8.16 12.28 -17.31
CA ALA A 340 -6.91 11.86 -17.93
C ALA A 340 -6.66 10.36 -17.71
N LEU A 341 -6.95 9.84 -16.50
CA LEU A 341 -6.79 8.43 -16.21
C LEU A 341 -7.77 7.55 -17.01
N LYS A 342 -9.04 7.91 -17.04
CA LYS A 342 -10.06 7.21 -17.87
C LYS A 342 -9.64 7.20 -19.33
N GLN A 343 -9.27 8.36 -19.87
CA GLN A 343 -8.85 8.49 -21.27
C GLN A 343 -7.60 7.66 -21.56
N SER A 344 -6.62 7.64 -20.66
CA SER A 344 -5.39 6.86 -20.85
C SER A 344 -5.63 5.35 -20.92
N CYS A 345 -6.62 4.83 -20.19
CA CYS A 345 -7.02 3.44 -20.27
C CYS A 345 -7.68 3.10 -21.62
N GLU A 346 -8.48 4.02 -22.19
CA GLU A 346 -9.01 3.88 -23.55
C GLU A 346 -7.91 4.03 -24.60
N ASP A 347 -6.92 4.87 -24.36
CA ASP A 347 -5.77 5.06 -25.25
C ASP A 347 -4.92 3.80 -25.34
N GLN A 348 -4.77 3.03 -24.25
CA GLN A 348 -4.07 1.73 -24.28
C GLN A 348 -4.70 0.76 -25.30
N LYS A 349 -6.02 0.76 -25.46
CA LYS A 349 -6.72 -0.08 -26.46
C LYS A 349 -6.38 0.33 -27.90
N LYS A 350 -5.87 1.54 -28.09
CA LYS A 350 -5.47 2.10 -29.39
C LYS A 350 -3.96 2.06 -29.61
N GLY A 351 -3.21 1.39 -28.70
CA GLY A 351 -1.77 1.33 -28.80
C GLY A 351 -1.05 2.61 -28.37
N ILE A 352 -1.68 3.46 -27.55
CA ILE A 352 -1.11 4.74 -27.11
C ILE A 352 -0.68 4.63 -25.66
N THR A 353 0.60 4.82 -25.39
CA THR A 353 1.18 4.95 -24.06
C THR A 353 1.03 6.37 -23.55
N THR A 354 0.52 6.54 -22.34
CA THR A 354 0.27 7.86 -21.72
C THR A 354 1.03 8.01 -20.41
N PHE A 355 1.74 9.13 -20.27
CA PHE A 355 2.35 9.59 -19.01
C PHE A 355 1.55 10.75 -18.45
N ILE A 356 1.00 10.58 -17.24
CA ILE A 356 0.19 11.58 -16.56
C ILE A 356 1.02 12.16 -15.41
N GLU A 357 1.40 13.42 -15.52
CA GLU A 357 2.10 14.16 -14.49
C GLU A 357 1.08 14.89 -13.60
N VAL A 358 0.93 14.45 -12.37
CA VAL A 358 -0.05 14.96 -11.39
C VAL A 358 0.64 15.94 -10.46
N ILE A 359 0.28 17.22 -10.55
CA ILE A 359 0.90 18.27 -9.75
C ILE A 359 0.34 18.28 -8.33
N LEU A 360 1.22 18.08 -7.35
CA LEU A 360 0.87 17.97 -5.94
C LEU A 360 1.56 19.05 -5.10
N ASN A 361 0.97 19.31 -3.93
CA ASN A 361 1.67 20.02 -2.86
C ASN A 361 2.77 19.14 -2.22
N GLN A 362 3.57 19.70 -1.36
CA GLN A 362 4.70 19.03 -0.73
C GLN A 362 4.34 18.35 0.62
N GLU A 363 3.08 18.01 0.85
CA GLU A 363 2.71 17.21 2.04
C GLU A 363 3.44 15.87 2.06
N LEU A 364 3.85 15.45 3.25
CA LEU A 364 4.69 14.27 3.46
C LEU A 364 3.92 13.02 3.91
N GLY A 365 2.64 13.14 4.14
CA GLY A 365 1.82 12.07 4.71
C GLY A 365 2.03 11.88 6.20
N GLU A 366 1.32 10.93 6.80
CA GLU A 366 1.42 10.64 8.23
C GLU A 366 2.82 10.11 8.59
N PRO A 367 3.52 10.69 9.57
CA PRO A 367 4.82 10.22 9.99
C PRO A 367 4.70 8.92 10.78
N PHE A 368 5.75 8.13 10.74
CA PHE A 368 5.93 7.02 11.67
C PHE A 368 6.01 7.55 13.09
N ARG A 369 5.43 6.84 14.03
CA ARG A 369 5.76 7.06 15.42
C ARG A 369 7.25 6.76 15.64
N ARG A 370 8.00 7.74 16.09
CA ARG A 370 9.45 7.60 16.38
C ARG A 370 9.74 6.43 17.33
N ASP A 371 8.89 6.21 18.33
CA ASP A 371 9.02 5.12 19.30
C ASP A 371 8.85 3.73 18.65
N ALA A 372 8.02 3.59 17.62
CA ALA A 372 7.84 2.33 16.91
C ALA A 372 9.09 1.90 16.14
N MET A 373 9.88 2.87 15.66
CA MET A 373 11.14 2.63 14.95
C MET A 373 12.35 2.53 15.89
N LYS A 374 12.21 2.95 17.15
CA LYS A 374 13.30 2.87 18.14
C LYS A 374 13.43 1.52 18.81
N LYS A 375 12.36 0.73 18.86
CA LYS A 375 12.43 -0.62 19.41
C LYS A 375 13.09 -1.52 18.37
N PRO A 376 14.20 -2.21 18.72
CA PRO A 376 14.75 -3.24 17.85
C PRO A 376 13.65 -4.27 17.56
N VAL A 377 13.53 -4.68 16.31
CA VAL A 377 12.70 -5.83 15.96
C VAL A 377 13.31 -7.02 16.68
N GLU A 378 12.57 -7.67 17.58
CA GLU A 378 12.99 -8.93 18.17
C GLU A 378 12.99 -9.99 17.08
N VAL A 379 14.15 -10.35 16.57
CA VAL A 379 14.32 -11.47 15.65
C VAL A 379 14.61 -12.70 16.48
N ALA A 380 13.81 -13.76 16.32
CA ALA A 380 14.01 -15.00 17.06
C ALA A 380 15.42 -15.56 16.80
N GLY A 381 16.16 -15.79 17.88
CA GLY A 381 17.52 -16.35 17.82
C GLY A 381 18.65 -15.35 17.58
N ILE A 382 18.35 -14.06 17.46
CA ILE A 382 19.39 -13.01 17.36
C ILE A 382 19.27 -12.09 18.56
N ASP A 383 20.37 -11.94 19.34
CA ASP A 383 20.43 -10.95 20.41
C ASP A 383 20.29 -9.54 19.82
N THR A 384 19.42 -8.73 20.38
CA THR A 384 19.20 -7.34 19.92
C THR A 384 20.46 -6.48 19.98
N LYS A 385 21.47 -6.87 20.77
CA LYS A 385 22.80 -6.24 20.78
C LYS A 385 23.54 -6.42 19.46
N ASP A 386 23.34 -7.55 18.79
CA ASP A 386 24.02 -7.90 17.54
C ASP A 386 23.31 -7.30 16.32
N MET A 387 22.10 -6.80 16.50
CA MET A 387 21.30 -6.17 15.42
C MET A 387 21.61 -4.69 15.22
N ARG A 388 22.29 -4.04 16.15
CA ARG A 388 22.70 -2.65 16.02
C ARG A 388 23.99 -2.58 15.23
N PRO A 389 24.07 -1.79 14.14
CA PRO A 389 25.37 -1.40 13.62
C PRO A 389 26.17 -0.86 14.81
N GLN A 390 27.32 -1.42 15.07
CA GLN A 390 28.27 -0.81 16.02
C GLN A 390 28.55 0.59 15.44
N ILE A 391 27.88 1.59 15.97
CA ILE A 391 28.27 2.97 15.70
C ILE A 391 29.69 3.06 16.21
N LEU A 392 30.64 3.15 15.27
CA LEU A 392 32.02 3.36 15.59
C LEU A 392 32.07 4.55 16.54
N LYS A 393 32.41 4.30 17.79
CA LYS A 393 32.69 5.33 18.78
C LYS A 393 34.06 5.96 18.43
N ASN A 394 34.14 6.54 17.25
CA ASN A 394 35.31 7.31 16.86
C ASN A 394 34.86 8.40 15.89
N GLY A 395 34.66 9.59 16.43
CA GLY A 395 34.41 10.81 15.69
C GLY A 395 33.80 11.85 16.59
#